data_09a7dfea4389b433dcc577c357bfde1a
#
_entry.id   09a7dfea4389b433dcc577c357bfde1a
#
_cell.length_a   1.000
_cell.length_b   1.000
_cell.length_c   1.000
_cell.angle_alpha   90.00
_cell.angle_beta   90.00
_cell.angle_gamma   90.00
#
_symmetry.space_group_name_H-M   'P 1'
#
loop_
_entity.id
_entity.type
_entity.pdbx_description
1 polymer ?
#
loop_
_entity_poly.entity_id
_entity_poly.type
_entity_poly.pdbx_seq_one_letter_code
_entity_poly.pdbx_strand_id
1 'polypeptide(L)'
;QHEAIERTPLAKGLLAGTLTRHLYGRQLAAYFVVHDSLEHAVHDNKDHRVQALAQVCPRRSLWIESDLAALGARWEDLVPSLSSSRVIGAIGRDQGASLVGRLYVMEGSSLGALFLLPRLRETLGLLSDECRYYSGLGPKTMEQFRSFGAEVDASFTSPAEQEAAIEGARSMFREVQAMFEEIQPVPSVSRASVPCGATL
;
A
#
# COMPACT_ATOMS: atom_id res chain seq x y z
N GLN A 1 -3.81 -14.89 -5.51
CA GLN A 1 -2.93 -13.71 -5.67
C GLN A 1 -2.52 -13.12 -4.32
N HIS A 2 -3.40 -13.09 -3.32
CA HIS A 2 -3.06 -12.66 -1.96
C HIS A 2 -1.87 -13.43 -1.37
N GLU A 3 -1.87 -14.76 -1.49
CA GLU A 3 -0.74 -15.60 -1.06
C GLU A 3 0.59 -15.25 -1.74
N ALA A 4 0.57 -14.74 -2.98
CA ALA A 4 1.79 -14.38 -3.68
C ALA A 4 2.46 -13.15 -3.05
N ILE A 5 1.68 -12.15 -2.62
CA ILE A 5 2.18 -10.99 -1.88
C ILE A 5 2.76 -11.41 -0.53
N GLU A 6 2.09 -12.30 0.20
CA GLU A 6 2.57 -12.80 1.50
C GLU A 6 3.91 -13.55 1.41
N ARG A 7 4.24 -14.10 0.24
CA ARG A 7 5.52 -14.78 -0.01
C ARG A 7 6.68 -13.83 -0.29
N THR A 8 6.43 -12.56 -0.54
CA THR A 8 7.51 -11.58 -0.77
C THR A 8 8.37 -11.40 0.47
N PRO A 9 9.67 -11.07 0.34
CA PRO A 9 10.54 -10.83 1.49
C PRO A 9 10.02 -9.73 2.42
N LEU A 10 9.45 -8.67 1.84
CA LEU A 10 8.88 -7.57 2.60
C LEU A 10 7.69 -8.03 3.47
N ALA A 11 6.72 -8.73 2.88
CA ALA A 11 5.56 -9.23 3.62
C ALA A 11 5.97 -10.25 4.69
N LYS A 12 6.91 -11.14 4.40
CA LYS A 12 7.48 -12.05 5.41
C LYS A 12 8.13 -11.29 6.55
N GLY A 13 8.87 -10.22 6.25
CA GLY A 13 9.48 -9.36 7.27
C GLY A 13 8.43 -8.68 8.16
N LEU A 14 7.34 -8.21 7.58
CA LEU A 14 6.19 -7.67 8.31
C LEU A 14 5.58 -8.70 9.26
N LEU A 15 5.26 -9.89 8.75
CA LEU A 15 4.65 -10.98 9.52
C LEU A 15 5.60 -11.54 10.59
N ALA A 16 6.88 -11.65 10.30
CA ALA A 16 7.89 -12.14 11.22
C ALA A 16 8.34 -11.10 12.26
N GLY A 17 8.03 -9.81 12.07
CA GLY A 17 8.51 -8.72 12.93
C GLY A 17 10.02 -8.49 12.77
N THR A 18 10.55 -8.68 11.57
CA THR A 18 11.97 -8.44 11.24
C THR A 18 12.17 -7.25 10.30
N LEU A 19 11.11 -6.49 10.05
CA LEU A 19 11.15 -5.30 9.22
C LEU A 19 12.01 -4.22 9.90
N THR A 20 12.80 -3.50 9.10
CA THR A 20 13.53 -2.31 9.57
C THR A 20 12.72 -1.03 9.35
N ARG A 21 12.99 0.04 10.10
CA ARG A 21 12.35 1.36 9.87
C ARG A 21 12.57 1.85 8.42
N HIS A 22 13.73 1.59 7.84
CA HIS A 22 14.00 1.93 6.44
C HIS A 22 13.08 1.18 5.45
N LEU A 23 12.92 -0.14 5.62
CA LEU A 23 12.02 -0.93 4.78
C LEU A 23 10.55 -0.56 4.99
N TYR A 24 10.17 -0.21 6.22
CA TYR A 24 8.85 0.33 6.53
C TYR A 24 8.60 1.65 5.78
N GLY A 25 9.55 2.58 5.81
CA GLY A 25 9.47 3.83 5.04
C GLY A 25 9.36 3.58 3.53
N ARG A 26 10.12 2.62 2.98
CA ARG A 26 10.02 2.23 1.56
C ARG A 26 8.66 1.65 1.21
N GLN A 27 8.08 0.84 2.08
CA GLN A 27 6.72 0.32 1.90
C GLN A 27 5.68 1.44 1.92
N LEU A 28 5.78 2.37 2.87
CA LEU A 28 4.91 3.54 2.92
C LEU A 28 5.02 4.38 1.65
N ALA A 29 6.24 4.62 1.15
CA ALA A 29 6.45 5.36 -0.09
C ALA A 29 5.82 4.65 -1.31
N ALA A 30 5.92 3.32 -1.38
CA ALA A 30 5.24 2.54 -2.41
C ALA A 30 3.72 2.67 -2.31
N TYR A 31 3.16 2.56 -1.12
CA TYR A 31 1.73 2.75 -0.89
C TYR A 31 1.26 4.17 -1.15
N PHE A 32 2.10 5.19 -0.85
CA PHE A 32 1.78 6.57 -1.20
C PHE A 32 1.48 6.72 -2.69
N VAL A 33 2.38 6.24 -3.55
CA VAL A 33 2.22 6.32 -5.01
C VAL A 33 0.93 5.64 -5.48
N VAL A 34 0.61 4.47 -4.93
CA VAL A 34 -0.61 3.75 -5.28
C VAL A 34 -1.86 4.53 -4.86
N HIS A 35 -1.93 4.95 -3.60
CA HIS A 35 -3.09 5.66 -3.08
C HIS A 35 -3.27 7.02 -3.74
N ASP A 36 -2.22 7.80 -3.89
CA ASP A 36 -2.26 9.11 -4.55
C ASP A 36 -2.76 8.98 -6.00
N SER A 37 -2.24 8.02 -6.76
CA SER A 37 -2.68 7.77 -8.15
C SER A 37 -4.14 7.31 -8.22
N LEU A 38 -4.59 6.44 -7.30
CA LEU A 38 -5.99 5.99 -7.26
C LEU A 38 -6.93 7.12 -6.85
N GLU A 39 -6.58 7.90 -5.83
CA GLU A 39 -7.37 9.02 -5.35
C GLU A 39 -7.58 10.06 -6.44
N HIS A 40 -6.53 10.40 -7.21
CA HIS A 40 -6.64 11.28 -8.38
C HIS A 40 -7.49 10.65 -9.50
N ALA A 41 -7.24 9.39 -9.86
CA ALA A 41 -7.97 8.73 -10.93
C ALA A 41 -9.46 8.57 -10.62
N VAL A 42 -9.83 8.36 -9.36
CA VAL A 42 -11.23 8.30 -8.89
C VAL A 42 -11.87 9.69 -8.93
N HIS A 43 -11.16 10.72 -8.42
CA HIS A 43 -11.66 12.10 -8.39
C HIS A 43 -11.90 12.64 -9.80
N ASP A 44 -10.98 12.40 -10.73
CA ASP A 44 -11.01 12.94 -12.08
C ASP A 44 -11.77 12.03 -13.07
N ASN A 45 -12.38 10.94 -12.58
CA ASN A 45 -13.10 9.99 -13.43
C ASN A 45 -14.35 10.64 -14.04
N LYS A 46 -14.68 10.26 -15.28
CA LYS A 46 -15.90 10.75 -15.97
C LYS A 46 -17.17 10.02 -15.52
N ASP A 47 -17.04 8.81 -14.98
CA ASP A 47 -18.17 8.05 -14.44
C ASP A 47 -18.47 8.58 -13.01
N HIS A 48 -19.63 9.22 -12.86
CA HIS A 48 -20.06 9.78 -11.58
C HIS A 48 -20.21 8.73 -10.47
N ARG A 49 -20.43 7.46 -10.82
CA ARG A 49 -20.48 6.35 -9.85
C ARG A 49 -19.11 6.11 -9.24
N VAL A 50 -18.05 6.19 -10.06
CA VAL A 50 -16.66 6.12 -9.58
C VAL A 50 -16.35 7.33 -8.70
N GLN A 51 -16.73 8.53 -9.13
CA GLN A 51 -16.52 9.75 -8.31
C GLN A 51 -17.24 9.68 -6.96
N ALA A 52 -18.44 9.06 -6.91
CA ALA A 52 -19.17 8.91 -5.66
C ALA A 52 -18.39 8.10 -4.62
N LEU A 53 -17.57 7.12 -5.04
CA LEU A 53 -16.72 6.34 -4.15
C LEU A 53 -15.67 7.21 -3.43
N ALA A 54 -15.23 8.32 -4.03
CA ALA A 54 -14.32 9.26 -3.37
C ALA A 54 -14.92 9.88 -2.09
N GLN A 55 -16.25 9.92 -1.97
CA GLN A 55 -16.93 10.46 -0.79
C GLN A 55 -16.95 9.48 0.39
N VAL A 56 -16.81 8.19 0.12
CA VAL A 56 -16.83 7.13 1.14
C VAL A 56 -15.43 6.57 1.44
N CYS A 57 -14.45 6.87 0.62
CA CYS A 57 -13.05 6.44 0.82
C CYS A 57 -12.24 7.55 1.49
N PRO A 58 -11.50 7.27 2.57
CA PRO A 58 -10.60 8.25 3.15
C PRO A 58 -9.40 8.52 2.24
N ARG A 59 -8.87 9.73 2.29
CA ARG A 59 -7.62 10.08 1.60
C ARG A 59 -6.41 9.51 2.35
N ARG A 60 -6.03 8.30 1.99
CA ARG A 60 -4.96 7.57 2.65
C ARG A 60 -3.57 8.09 2.31
N SER A 61 -3.41 8.71 1.13
CA SER A 61 -2.17 9.37 0.72
C SER A 61 -1.72 10.40 1.76
N LEU A 62 -2.64 11.20 2.31
CA LEU A 62 -2.34 12.19 3.35
C LEU A 62 -1.86 11.55 4.67
N TRP A 63 -2.38 10.39 5.03
CA TRP A 63 -1.93 9.68 6.23
C TRP A 63 -0.52 9.13 6.05
N ILE A 64 -0.23 8.58 4.86
CA ILE A 64 1.09 8.06 4.53
C ILE A 64 2.12 9.19 4.49
N GLU A 65 1.77 10.32 3.89
CA GLU A 65 2.64 11.50 3.85
C GLU A 65 2.99 11.99 5.27
N SER A 66 1.98 12.04 6.15
CA SER A 66 2.17 12.37 7.57
C SER A 66 3.10 11.39 8.28
N ASP A 67 2.92 10.07 8.06
CA ASP A 67 3.77 9.04 8.66
C ASP A 67 5.22 9.16 8.16
N LEU A 68 5.42 9.39 6.86
CA LEU A 68 6.76 9.58 6.29
C LEU A 68 7.44 10.82 6.84
N ALA A 69 6.71 11.93 6.97
CA ALA A 69 7.24 13.15 7.58
C ALA A 69 7.67 12.93 9.04
N ALA A 70 6.88 12.19 9.83
CA ALA A 70 7.21 11.83 11.21
C ALA A 70 8.46 10.91 11.30
N LEU A 71 8.66 10.06 10.27
CA LEU A 71 9.87 9.24 10.12
C LEU A 71 11.11 10.04 9.66
N GLY A 72 10.96 11.33 9.35
CA GLY A 72 12.02 12.18 8.78
C GLY A 72 12.37 11.81 7.34
N ALA A 73 11.43 11.27 6.58
CA ALA A 73 11.62 10.76 5.23
C ALA A 73 10.67 11.43 4.24
N ARG A 74 11.05 11.41 2.96
CA ARG A 74 10.20 11.81 1.84
C ARG A 74 9.95 10.60 0.96
N TRP A 75 8.75 10.49 0.39
CA TRP A 75 8.39 9.33 -0.44
C TRP A 75 9.26 9.25 -1.71
N GLU A 76 9.66 10.40 -2.30
CA GLU A 76 10.48 10.47 -3.51
C GLU A 76 11.85 9.81 -3.34
N ASP A 77 12.40 9.86 -2.13
CA ASP A 77 13.72 9.30 -1.81
C ASP A 77 13.68 7.78 -1.57
N LEU A 78 12.49 7.24 -1.32
CA LEU A 78 12.29 5.85 -0.87
C LEU A 78 11.56 4.96 -1.87
N VAL A 79 10.78 5.57 -2.78
CA VAL A 79 9.89 4.83 -3.67
C VAL A 79 10.64 3.93 -4.66
N PRO A 80 10.17 2.69 -4.90
CA PRO A 80 10.70 1.84 -5.96
C PRO A 80 10.34 2.43 -7.33
N SER A 81 11.34 2.87 -8.09
CA SER A 81 11.13 3.70 -9.29
C SER A 81 10.48 2.96 -10.46
N LEU A 82 10.86 1.71 -10.69
CA LEU A 82 10.41 0.95 -11.86
C LEU A 82 8.96 0.49 -11.72
N SER A 83 8.63 -0.18 -10.61
CA SER A 83 7.28 -0.66 -10.33
C SER A 83 6.30 0.49 -10.11
N SER A 84 6.74 1.60 -9.50
CA SER A 84 5.90 2.79 -9.33
C SER A 84 5.48 3.41 -10.65
N SER A 85 6.40 3.57 -11.60
CA SER A 85 6.07 4.09 -12.93
C SER A 85 5.07 3.21 -13.67
N ARG A 86 5.16 1.89 -13.50
CA ARG A 86 4.21 0.92 -14.07
C ARG A 86 2.81 1.06 -13.45
N VAL A 87 2.74 1.15 -12.13
CA VAL A 87 1.47 1.25 -11.42
C VAL A 87 0.74 2.55 -11.72
N ILE A 88 1.44 3.68 -11.74
CA ILE A 88 0.88 4.97 -12.12
C ILE A 88 0.30 4.90 -13.55
N GLY A 89 1.09 4.39 -14.50
CA GLY A 89 0.63 4.26 -15.90
C GLY A 89 -0.52 3.28 -16.06
N ALA A 90 -0.62 2.23 -15.25
CA ALA A 90 -1.72 1.28 -15.29
C ALA A 90 -3.00 1.88 -14.71
N ILE A 91 -2.93 2.53 -13.54
CA ILE A 91 -4.07 3.22 -12.92
C ILE A 91 -4.61 4.31 -13.85
N GLY A 92 -3.72 5.12 -14.47
CA GLY A 92 -4.11 6.20 -15.38
C GLY A 92 -4.83 5.73 -16.67
N ARG A 93 -4.70 4.45 -17.04
CA ARG A 93 -5.42 3.87 -18.19
C ARG A 93 -6.77 3.26 -17.82
N ASP A 94 -6.98 2.91 -16.56
CA ASP A 94 -8.20 2.25 -16.11
C ASP A 94 -9.34 3.25 -15.94
N GLN A 95 -10.54 2.80 -16.27
CA GLN A 95 -11.77 3.58 -16.19
C GLN A 95 -12.91 2.74 -15.60
N GLY A 96 -13.92 3.39 -15.06
CA GLY A 96 -15.13 2.73 -14.58
C GLY A 96 -14.85 1.58 -13.61
N ALA A 97 -15.47 0.43 -13.85
CA ALA A 97 -15.40 -0.72 -12.95
C ALA A 97 -13.98 -1.31 -12.78
N SER A 98 -13.09 -1.21 -13.78
CA SER A 98 -11.70 -1.66 -13.64
C SER A 98 -10.96 -0.86 -12.56
N LEU A 99 -11.12 0.46 -12.55
CA LEU A 99 -10.54 1.32 -11.51
C LEU A 99 -11.12 1.01 -10.12
N VAL A 100 -12.43 0.72 -10.06
CA VAL A 100 -13.09 0.31 -8.81
C VAL A 100 -12.52 -0.98 -8.25
N GLY A 101 -12.22 -1.95 -9.12
CA GLY A 101 -11.57 -3.19 -8.72
C GLY A 101 -10.19 -2.95 -8.07
N ARG A 102 -9.39 -2.02 -8.60
CA ARG A 102 -8.12 -1.62 -8.00
C ARG A 102 -8.33 -0.98 -6.62
N LEU A 103 -9.27 -0.06 -6.54
CA LEU A 103 -9.61 0.62 -5.30
C LEU A 103 -10.07 -0.37 -4.23
N TYR A 104 -10.87 -1.39 -4.61
CA TYR A 104 -11.35 -2.43 -3.71
C TYR A 104 -10.21 -3.19 -3.03
N VAL A 105 -9.15 -3.52 -3.75
CA VAL A 105 -7.96 -4.19 -3.19
C VAL A 105 -7.27 -3.31 -2.15
N MET A 106 -7.11 -2.02 -2.45
CA MET A 106 -6.41 -1.09 -1.55
C MET A 106 -7.24 -0.75 -0.32
N GLU A 107 -8.56 -0.58 -0.46
CA GLU A 107 -9.46 -0.40 0.67
C GLU A 107 -9.51 -1.64 1.57
N GLY A 108 -9.54 -2.85 0.96
CA GLY A 108 -9.51 -4.11 1.68
C GLY A 108 -8.22 -4.35 2.45
N SER A 109 -7.08 -3.84 1.95
CA SER A 109 -5.78 -3.97 2.63
C SER A 109 -5.75 -3.34 4.02
N SER A 110 -6.60 -2.34 4.25
CA SER A 110 -6.73 -1.66 5.55
C SER A 110 -7.20 -2.57 6.68
N LEU A 111 -7.92 -3.64 6.35
CA LEU A 111 -8.35 -4.64 7.35
C LEU A 111 -7.14 -5.43 7.85
N GLY A 112 -6.24 -5.84 6.95
CA GLY A 112 -4.99 -6.50 7.32
C GLY A 112 -4.04 -5.59 8.09
N ALA A 113 -4.03 -4.30 7.79
CA ALA A 113 -3.21 -3.30 8.47
C ALA A 113 -3.45 -3.26 9.98
N LEU A 114 -4.71 -3.36 10.42
CA LEU A 114 -5.06 -3.38 11.84
C LEU A 114 -4.41 -4.54 12.60
N PHE A 115 -4.29 -5.72 11.97
CA PHE A 115 -3.64 -6.89 12.59
C PHE A 115 -2.12 -6.71 12.69
N LEU A 116 -1.52 -6.01 11.73
CA LEU A 116 -0.08 -5.78 11.70
C LEU A 116 0.36 -4.65 12.63
N LEU A 117 -0.50 -3.68 12.92
CA LEU A 117 -0.18 -2.48 13.66
C LEU A 117 0.45 -2.74 15.04
N PRO A 118 -0.08 -3.62 15.92
CA PRO A 118 0.54 -3.87 17.22
C PRO A 118 1.99 -4.37 17.08
N ARG A 119 2.21 -5.29 16.13
CA ARG A 119 3.51 -5.87 15.86
C ARG A 119 4.50 -4.86 15.27
N LEU A 120 4.04 -4.02 14.35
CA LEU A 120 4.86 -2.93 13.80
C LEU A 120 5.31 -1.95 14.88
N ARG A 121 4.39 -1.56 15.78
CA ARG A 121 4.72 -0.69 16.90
C ARG A 121 5.75 -1.31 17.82
N GLU A 122 5.58 -2.57 18.21
CA GLU A 122 6.52 -3.29 19.05
C GLU A 122 7.89 -3.44 18.38
N THR A 123 7.92 -3.92 17.14
CA THR A 123 9.17 -4.23 16.43
C THR A 123 9.97 -3.00 16.06
N LEU A 124 9.30 -1.95 15.61
CA LEU A 124 9.94 -0.74 15.07
C LEU A 124 9.99 0.42 16.08
N GLY A 125 9.35 0.27 17.24
CA GLY A 125 9.23 1.35 18.23
C GLY A 125 8.47 2.56 17.66
N LEU A 126 7.41 2.33 16.87
CA LEU A 126 6.67 3.42 16.21
C LEU A 126 5.80 4.19 17.19
N LEU A 127 5.86 5.50 17.08
CA LEU A 127 4.95 6.41 17.74
C LEU A 127 3.62 6.47 17.01
N SER A 128 2.60 7.08 17.63
CA SER A 128 1.25 7.13 17.07
C SER A 128 1.17 7.92 15.77
N ASP A 129 1.99 8.94 15.62
CA ASP A 129 2.12 9.80 14.45
C ASP A 129 2.98 9.20 13.32
N GLU A 130 3.69 8.10 13.58
CA GLU A 130 4.49 7.36 12.60
C GLU A 130 3.76 6.16 11.98
N CYS A 131 2.50 5.90 12.34
CA CYS A 131 1.75 4.73 11.89
C CYS A 131 0.25 5.01 11.67
N ARG A 132 -0.10 6.22 11.26
CA ARG A 132 -1.47 6.65 11.00
C ARG A 132 -2.13 5.84 9.88
N TYR A 133 -1.39 5.54 8.82
CA TYR A 133 -1.87 4.69 7.74
C TYR A 133 -2.35 3.32 8.23
N TYR A 134 -1.54 2.65 9.04
CA TYR A 134 -1.89 1.34 9.62
C TYR A 134 -2.98 1.43 10.69
N SER A 135 -3.07 2.54 11.41
CA SER A 135 -4.14 2.79 12.38
C SER A 135 -5.49 3.01 11.71
N GLY A 136 -5.50 3.54 10.49
CA GLY A 136 -6.68 3.77 9.69
C GLY A 136 -7.77 4.52 10.44
N LEU A 137 -9.00 4.02 10.32
CA LEU A 137 -10.17 4.48 11.07
C LEU A 137 -10.35 3.73 12.41
N GLY A 138 -9.35 2.93 12.81
CA GLY A 138 -9.44 2.12 14.02
C GLY A 138 -10.63 1.16 13.99
N PRO A 139 -11.48 1.14 15.04
CA PRO A 139 -12.64 0.25 15.11
C PRO A 139 -13.65 0.44 13.96
N LYS A 140 -13.68 1.60 13.32
CA LYS A 140 -14.61 1.89 12.21
C LYS A 140 -14.13 1.38 10.85
N THR A 141 -12.92 0.84 10.75
CA THR A 141 -12.35 0.38 9.46
C THR A 141 -13.21 -0.70 8.80
N MET A 142 -13.73 -1.66 9.59
CA MET A 142 -14.59 -2.71 9.05
C MET A 142 -15.95 -2.17 8.58
N GLU A 143 -16.54 -1.24 9.31
CA GLU A 143 -17.80 -0.58 8.94
C GLU A 143 -17.63 0.20 7.64
N GLN A 144 -16.55 0.99 7.52
CA GLN A 144 -16.23 1.76 6.33
C GLN A 144 -16.03 0.84 5.12
N PHE A 145 -15.28 -0.25 5.26
CA PHE A 145 -15.07 -1.21 4.16
C PHE A 145 -16.37 -1.87 3.71
N ARG A 146 -17.27 -2.21 4.64
CA ARG A 146 -18.60 -2.75 4.30
C ARG A 146 -19.45 -1.72 3.56
N SER A 147 -19.45 -0.46 4.01
CA SER A 147 -20.19 0.62 3.33
C SER A 147 -19.66 0.84 1.91
N PHE A 148 -18.35 0.84 1.74
CA PHE A 148 -17.72 0.91 0.43
C PHE A 148 -18.11 -0.28 -0.46
N GLY A 149 -18.06 -1.51 0.04
CA GLY A 149 -18.47 -2.70 -0.72
C GLY A 149 -19.94 -2.66 -1.14
N ALA A 150 -20.83 -2.22 -0.26
CA ALA A 150 -22.25 -2.06 -0.56
C ALA A 150 -22.49 -1.04 -1.68
N GLU A 151 -21.76 0.08 -1.69
CA GLU A 151 -21.85 1.10 -2.74
C GLU A 151 -21.34 0.56 -4.09
N VAL A 152 -20.26 -0.23 -4.08
CA VAL A 152 -19.74 -0.91 -5.29
C VAL A 152 -20.77 -1.88 -5.84
N ASP A 153 -21.33 -2.75 -4.98
CA ASP A 153 -22.32 -3.76 -5.40
C ASP A 153 -23.60 -3.13 -5.95
N ALA A 154 -24.02 -2.00 -5.41
CA ALA A 154 -25.19 -1.27 -5.90
C ALA A 154 -24.96 -0.57 -7.23
N SER A 155 -23.72 -0.12 -7.48
CA SER A 155 -23.37 0.73 -8.61
C SER A 155 -22.91 -0.03 -9.86
N PHE A 156 -22.29 -1.23 -9.69
CA PHE A 156 -21.65 -1.98 -10.77
C PHE A 156 -22.26 -3.40 -10.90
N THR A 157 -23.44 -3.47 -11.51
CA THR A 157 -24.28 -4.67 -11.47
C THR A 157 -24.21 -5.55 -12.72
N SER A 158 -23.76 -5.03 -13.86
CA SER A 158 -23.70 -5.83 -15.10
C SER A 158 -22.54 -6.83 -15.05
N PRO A 159 -22.70 -8.03 -15.67
CA PRO A 159 -21.64 -9.04 -15.74
C PRO A 159 -20.32 -8.50 -16.33
N ALA A 160 -20.39 -7.60 -17.31
CA ALA A 160 -19.23 -7.01 -17.94
C ALA A 160 -18.47 -6.06 -16.96
N GLU A 161 -19.19 -5.28 -16.16
CA GLU A 161 -18.61 -4.42 -15.14
C GLU A 161 -17.98 -5.25 -14.02
N GLN A 162 -18.64 -6.32 -13.58
CA GLN A 162 -18.10 -7.22 -12.57
C GLN A 162 -16.80 -7.89 -13.04
N GLU A 163 -16.73 -8.37 -14.28
CA GLU A 163 -15.51 -8.94 -14.83
C GLU A 163 -14.40 -7.88 -14.97
N ALA A 164 -14.74 -6.66 -15.39
CA ALA A 164 -13.77 -5.54 -15.43
C ALA A 164 -13.24 -5.20 -14.04
N ALA A 165 -14.08 -5.18 -13.00
CA ALA A 165 -13.66 -4.94 -11.63
C ALA A 165 -12.73 -6.07 -11.11
N ILE A 166 -13.07 -7.34 -11.42
CA ILE A 166 -12.22 -8.48 -11.06
C ILE A 166 -10.84 -8.37 -11.71
N GLU A 167 -10.77 -8.00 -13.00
CA GLU A 167 -9.46 -7.85 -13.67
C GLU A 167 -8.68 -6.65 -13.14
N GLY A 168 -9.34 -5.54 -12.82
CA GLY A 168 -8.73 -4.41 -12.12
C GLY A 168 -8.13 -4.82 -10.78
N ALA A 169 -8.86 -5.60 -9.98
CA ALA A 169 -8.39 -6.16 -8.72
C ALA A 169 -7.17 -7.09 -8.91
N ARG A 170 -7.24 -7.99 -9.89
CA ARG A 170 -6.11 -8.88 -10.24
C ARG A 170 -4.86 -8.10 -10.64
N SER A 171 -5.04 -7.05 -11.43
CA SER A 171 -3.94 -6.16 -11.83
C SER A 171 -3.32 -5.46 -10.64
N MET A 172 -4.12 -4.94 -9.72
CA MET A 172 -3.63 -4.29 -8.51
C MET A 172 -2.79 -5.23 -7.65
N PHE A 173 -3.23 -6.48 -7.44
CA PHE A 173 -2.44 -7.48 -6.72
C PHE A 173 -1.08 -7.74 -7.37
N ARG A 174 -1.02 -7.88 -8.71
CA ARG A 174 0.24 -8.08 -9.44
C ARG A 174 1.21 -6.91 -9.27
N GLU A 175 0.68 -5.70 -9.30
CA GLU A 175 1.48 -4.48 -9.19
C GLU A 175 2.00 -4.25 -7.78
N VAL A 176 1.17 -4.46 -6.75
CA VAL A 176 1.62 -4.41 -5.35
C VAL A 176 2.67 -5.48 -5.08
N GLN A 177 2.49 -6.69 -5.61
CA GLN A 177 3.49 -7.75 -5.51
C GLN A 177 4.83 -7.30 -6.13
N ALA A 178 4.82 -6.75 -7.35
CA ALA A 178 6.03 -6.27 -8.01
C ALA A 178 6.73 -5.16 -7.22
N MET A 179 5.97 -4.23 -6.62
CA MET A 179 6.53 -3.21 -5.75
C MET A 179 7.19 -3.81 -4.52
N PHE A 180 6.57 -4.79 -3.88
CA PHE A 180 7.12 -5.47 -2.71
C PHE A 180 8.36 -6.31 -3.04
N GLU A 181 8.43 -6.89 -4.23
CA GLU A 181 9.61 -7.60 -4.72
C GLU A 181 10.78 -6.65 -5.00
N GLU A 182 10.51 -5.42 -5.47
CA GLU A 182 11.53 -4.39 -5.68
C GLU A 182 12.05 -3.80 -4.36
N ILE A 183 11.26 -3.83 -3.28
CA ILE A 183 11.66 -3.41 -1.95
C ILE A 183 12.45 -4.53 -1.26
N GLN A 184 13.73 -4.67 -1.62
CA GLN A 184 14.61 -5.67 -1.02
C GLN A 184 15.29 -5.13 0.24
N PRO A 185 15.57 -5.99 1.24
CA PRO A 185 16.51 -5.64 2.30
C PRO A 185 17.87 -5.29 1.66
N VAL A 186 18.44 -4.15 2.07
CA VAL A 186 19.83 -3.87 1.70
C VAL A 186 20.68 -4.99 2.30
N PRO A 187 21.49 -5.72 1.51
CA PRO A 187 22.39 -6.72 2.07
C PRO A 187 23.22 -6.05 3.16
N SER A 188 23.19 -6.60 4.38
CA SER A 188 24.09 -6.15 5.43
C SER A 188 25.51 -6.32 4.89
N VAL A 189 26.19 -5.22 4.60
CA VAL A 189 27.63 -5.25 4.33
C VAL A 189 28.24 -5.77 5.63
N SER A 190 28.57 -7.05 5.65
CA SER A 190 29.36 -7.64 6.73
C SER A 190 30.57 -6.74 6.88
N ARG A 191 30.69 -6.04 8.00
CA ARG A 191 31.92 -5.35 8.37
C ARG A 191 33.00 -6.43 8.39
N ALA A 192 33.72 -6.53 7.27
CA ALA A 192 34.91 -7.34 7.24
C ALA A 192 35.75 -6.88 8.45
N SER A 193 35.98 -7.77 9.38
CA SER A 193 36.88 -7.59 10.49
C SER A 193 38.22 -7.15 9.92
N VAL A 194 38.57 -5.88 10.15
CA VAL A 194 39.91 -5.38 9.88
C VAL A 194 40.82 -6.23 10.73
N PRO A 195 41.74 -7.02 10.18
CA PRO A 195 42.69 -7.74 11.02
C PRO A 195 43.56 -6.70 11.76
N CYS A 196 43.49 -6.74 13.06
CA CYS A 196 44.39 -5.97 13.92
C CYS A 196 45.80 -6.45 13.58
N GLY A 197 46.51 -5.68 12.72
CA GLY A 197 47.89 -5.96 12.34
C GLY A 197 48.82 -5.82 13.51
N ALA A 198 49.60 -6.85 13.67
CA ALA A 198 50.62 -7.02 14.70
C ALA A 198 51.61 -5.84 14.73
N THR A 199 51.90 -5.47 15.95
CA THR A 199 53.04 -4.66 16.40
C THR A 199 54.37 -5.35 16.00
N LEU A 200 55.27 -4.61 15.42
CA LEU A 200 56.70 -4.75 15.63
C LEU A 200 57.28 -3.45 16.17
#